data_4c8ed83fcf10a8423a1a4777107d24c3
#
_entry.id   4c8ed83fcf10a8423a1a4777107d24c3
#
_cell.length_a   1.000
_cell.length_b   1.000
_cell.length_c   1.000
_cell.angle_alpha   90.00
_cell.angle_beta   90.00
_cell.angle_gamma   90.00
#
_symmetry.space_group_name_H-M   'P 1'
#
loop_
_entity.id
_entity.type
_entity.pdbx_description
1 polymer ?
#
loop_
_entity_poly.entity_id
_entity_poly.type
_entity_poly.pdbx_seq_one_letter_code
_entity_poly.pdbx_strand_id
1 'polypeptide(L)'
;ILTVSTAEMGIVLFGLSIGSMSGILCSAWLVKRFGTRTVIRTTMCCAVLGMVFLSVALWFASPLMFALGLTVFGGSFGAAEVAINVEGAAVEREMDKTVLPMMHGFYSLGTLAGAGVGMALTAFGVAANLHILLAALVCIIPILTGITAIPDGTGKNTAEEQKSVVKGLPFYRDMQLMLIGVVVLAMAFAEGSANDWLPLLMVDGHGFSPTSGSLIYAGFTLGMTVGRFTGGWFIDRYSRV
;
A
#
# COMPACT_ATOMS: atom_id res chain seq x y z
N ILE A 1 -10.26 22.96 6.57
CA ILE A 1 -8.94 22.94 5.93
C ILE A 1 -9.12 23.12 4.43
N LEU A 2 -9.77 22.19 3.72
CA LEU A 2 -10.25 22.40 2.35
C LEU A 2 -11.73 22.75 2.43
N THR A 3 -12.11 23.94 1.97
CA THR A 3 -13.52 24.41 1.98
C THR A 3 -14.26 23.85 0.78
N VAL A 4 -14.49 22.52 0.80
CA VAL A 4 -15.18 21.78 -0.27
C VAL A 4 -16.38 21.04 0.30
N SER A 5 -17.40 20.81 -0.53
CA SER A 5 -18.54 19.95 -0.21
C SER A 5 -18.10 18.47 -0.11
N THR A 6 -18.95 17.62 0.48
CA THR A 6 -18.68 16.18 0.59
C THR A 6 -18.50 15.53 -0.80
N ALA A 7 -19.28 15.96 -1.79
CA ALA A 7 -19.17 15.46 -3.16
C ALA A 7 -17.83 15.87 -3.82
N GLU A 8 -17.42 17.12 -3.67
CA GLU A 8 -16.13 17.60 -4.17
C GLU A 8 -14.96 16.89 -3.47
N MET A 9 -15.09 16.62 -2.17
CA MET A 9 -14.08 15.83 -1.45
C MET A 9 -13.94 14.43 -2.03
N GLY A 10 -15.05 13.78 -2.41
CA GLY A 10 -15.01 12.49 -3.11
C GLY A 10 -14.21 12.55 -4.42
N ILE A 11 -14.39 13.61 -5.20
CA ILE A 11 -13.61 13.83 -6.45
C ILE A 11 -12.12 14.03 -6.13
N VAL A 12 -11.81 14.80 -5.10
CA VAL A 12 -10.41 15.03 -4.66
C VAL A 12 -9.76 13.71 -4.26
N LEU A 13 -10.44 12.90 -3.45
CA LEU A 13 -9.93 11.60 -3.00
C LEU A 13 -9.79 10.58 -4.14
N PHE A 14 -10.60 10.71 -5.20
CA PHE A 14 -10.51 9.86 -6.38
C PHE A 14 -9.15 9.98 -7.10
N GLY A 15 -8.43 11.09 -6.90
CA GLY A 15 -7.05 11.26 -7.35
C GLY A 15 -6.12 10.15 -6.86
N LEU A 16 -6.29 9.71 -5.60
CA LEU A 16 -5.51 8.60 -5.04
C LEU A 16 -5.75 7.29 -5.82
N SER A 17 -7.01 6.99 -6.12
CA SER A 17 -7.40 5.77 -6.86
C SER A 17 -6.87 5.77 -8.30
N ILE A 18 -6.98 6.89 -9.00
CA ILE A 18 -6.42 7.06 -10.36
C ILE A 18 -4.91 6.85 -10.33
N GLY A 19 -4.24 7.50 -9.38
CA GLY A 19 -2.79 7.38 -9.21
C GLY A 19 -2.39 5.93 -8.94
N SER A 20 -2.97 5.29 -7.93
CA SER A 20 -2.65 3.92 -7.53
C SER A 20 -2.86 2.92 -8.68
N MET A 21 -3.99 2.98 -9.36
CA MET A 21 -4.25 2.13 -10.53
C MET A 21 -3.22 2.35 -11.63
N SER A 22 -2.89 3.60 -11.96
CA SER A 22 -1.87 3.93 -12.96
C SER A 22 -0.51 3.37 -12.57
N GLY A 23 -0.13 3.50 -11.29
CA GLY A 23 1.13 2.95 -10.75
C GLY A 23 1.20 1.44 -10.87
N ILE A 24 0.14 0.73 -10.47
CA ILE A 24 0.03 -0.73 -10.57
C ILE A 24 0.16 -1.17 -12.04
N LEU A 25 -0.56 -0.55 -12.96
CA LEU A 25 -0.54 -0.91 -14.38
C LEU A 25 0.83 -0.68 -15.04
N CYS A 26 1.55 0.38 -14.65
CA CYS A 26 2.88 0.67 -15.15
C CYS A 26 3.99 -0.15 -14.48
N SER A 27 3.73 -0.71 -13.29
CA SER A 27 4.74 -1.34 -12.43
C SER A 27 5.47 -2.49 -13.10
N ALA A 28 4.75 -3.38 -13.80
CA ALA A 28 5.35 -4.53 -14.47
C ALA A 28 6.37 -4.11 -15.54
N TRP A 29 6.09 -3.06 -16.31
CA TRP A 29 7.01 -2.50 -17.28
C TRP A 29 8.20 -1.84 -16.59
N LEU A 30 7.97 -1.06 -15.54
CA LEU A 30 9.02 -0.39 -14.77
C LEU A 30 10.00 -1.41 -14.16
N VAL A 31 9.50 -2.47 -13.51
CA VAL A 31 10.31 -3.51 -12.89
C VAL A 31 11.13 -4.26 -13.95
N LYS A 32 10.53 -4.66 -15.06
CA LYS A 32 11.23 -5.33 -16.16
C LYS A 32 12.34 -4.47 -16.77
N ARG A 33 12.14 -3.16 -16.80
CA ARG A 33 13.11 -2.21 -17.41
C ARG A 33 14.22 -1.82 -16.47
N PHE A 34 13.91 -1.55 -15.20
CA PHE A 34 14.81 -0.91 -14.25
C PHE A 34 15.21 -1.81 -13.06
N GLY A 35 14.49 -2.91 -12.83
CA GLY A 35 14.62 -3.76 -11.65
C GLY A 35 13.88 -3.22 -10.42
N THR A 36 13.59 -4.10 -9.46
CA THR A 36 12.83 -3.79 -8.25
C THR A 36 13.49 -2.69 -7.41
N ARG A 37 14.79 -2.78 -7.13
CA ARG A 37 15.53 -1.79 -6.33
C ARG A 37 15.37 -0.37 -6.86
N THR A 38 15.56 -0.17 -8.17
CA THR A 38 15.44 1.16 -8.78
C THR A 38 14.01 1.67 -8.71
N VAL A 39 13.02 0.80 -8.99
CA VAL A 39 11.60 1.16 -8.92
C VAL A 39 11.22 1.53 -7.50
N ILE A 40 11.53 0.69 -6.50
CA ILE A 40 11.23 0.98 -5.10
C ILE A 40 11.85 2.31 -4.66
N ARG A 41 13.13 2.52 -4.98
CA ARG A 41 13.83 3.78 -4.64
C ARG A 41 13.13 5.00 -5.22
N THR A 42 12.90 4.99 -6.53
CA THR A 42 12.33 6.16 -7.21
C THR A 42 10.90 6.42 -6.78
N THR A 43 10.08 5.38 -6.67
CA THR A 43 8.67 5.52 -6.26
C THR A 43 8.53 5.94 -4.79
N MET A 44 9.35 5.42 -3.89
CA MET A 44 9.35 5.87 -2.49
C MET A 44 9.79 7.34 -2.35
N CYS A 45 10.82 7.76 -3.09
CA CYS A 45 11.19 9.18 -3.14
C CYS A 45 10.05 10.05 -3.71
N CYS A 46 9.39 9.60 -4.78
CA CYS A 46 8.23 10.30 -5.34
C CYS A 46 7.05 10.33 -4.37
N ALA A 47 6.82 9.26 -3.58
CA ALA A 47 5.79 9.24 -2.55
C ALA A 47 6.06 10.30 -1.46
N VAL A 48 7.30 10.40 -0.98
CA VAL A 48 7.70 11.46 -0.02
C VAL A 48 7.50 12.85 -0.61
N LEU A 49 7.92 13.08 -1.86
CA LEU A 49 7.67 14.35 -2.54
C LEU A 49 6.17 14.63 -2.70
N GLY A 50 5.37 13.59 -2.99
CA GLY A 50 3.92 13.68 -3.01
C GLY A 50 3.34 14.11 -1.65
N MET A 51 3.83 13.57 -0.54
CA MET A 51 3.42 13.97 0.81
C MET A 51 3.80 15.45 1.09
N VAL A 52 5.00 15.87 0.73
CA VAL A 52 5.40 17.29 0.85
C VAL A 52 4.46 18.18 0.02
N PHE A 53 4.13 17.76 -1.19
CA PHE A 53 3.20 18.49 -2.06
C PHE A 53 1.79 18.55 -1.47
N LEU A 54 1.30 17.46 -0.86
CA LEU A 54 0.02 17.44 -0.12
C LEU A 54 0.02 18.42 1.06
N SER A 55 1.11 18.48 1.82
CA SER A 55 1.28 19.45 2.90
C SER A 55 1.18 20.90 2.39
N VAL A 56 1.87 21.21 1.28
CA VAL A 56 1.83 22.52 0.62
C VAL A 56 0.42 22.82 0.10
N ALA A 57 -0.26 21.85 -0.51
CA ALA A 57 -1.62 22.00 -1.00
C ALA A 57 -2.63 22.34 0.13
N LEU A 58 -2.44 21.78 1.31
CA LEU A 58 -3.23 22.14 2.50
C LEU A 58 -2.90 23.55 3.01
N TRP A 59 -1.65 23.97 2.91
CA TRP A 59 -1.25 25.33 3.28
C TRP A 59 -1.98 26.39 2.42
N PHE A 60 -2.07 26.12 1.11
CA PHE A 60 -2.79 26.98 0.17
C PHE A 60 -4.30 26.73 0.11
N ALA A 61 -4.82 25.77 0.90
CA ALA A 61 -6.22 25.34 0.87
C ALA A 61 -6.74 25.03 -0.56
N SER A 62 -5.89 24.46 -1.42
CA SER A 62 -6.19 24.19 -2.83
C SER A 62 -6.63 22.74 -3.06
N PRO A 63 -7.93 22.48 -3.34
CA PRO A 63 -8.42 21.12 -3.60
C PRO A 63 -7.77 20.46 -4.83
N LEU A 64 -7.52 21.25 -5.89
CA LEU A 64 -6.88 20.74 -7.10
C LEU A 64 -5.43 20.31 -6.85
N MET A 65 -4.65 21.13 -6.14
CA MET A 65 -3.28 20.75 -5.78
C MET A 65 -3.29 19.50 -4.89
N PHE A 66 -4.24 19.40 -3.97
CA PHE A 66 -4.37 18.24 -3.10
C PHE A 66 -4.71 16.97 -3.89
N ALA A 67 -5.65 17.04 -4.84
CA ALA A 67 -5.98 15.92 -5.74
C ALA A 67 -4.78 15.47 -6.58
N LEU A 68 -4.01 16.41 -7.14
CA LEU A 68 -2.78 16.11 -7.88
C LEU A 68 -1.71 15.46 -6.98
N GLY A 69 -1.56 15.95 -5.75
CA GLY A 69 -0.68 15.35 -4.76
C GLY A 69 -1.07 13.91 -4.42
N LEU A 70 -2.37 13.66 -4.23
CA LEU A 70 -2.90 12.30 -4.03
C LEU A 70 -2.63 11.40 -5.25
N THR A 71 -2.74 11.92 -6.46
CA THR A 71 -2.45 11.16 -7.69
C THR A 71 -0.98 10.76 -7.76
N VAL A 72 -0.07 11.68 -7.47
CA VAL A 72 1.38 11.38 -7.44
C VAL A 72 1.71 10.40 -6.33
N PHE A 73 1.19 10.62 -5.12
CA PHE A 73 1.39 9.72 -3.98
C PHE A 73 0.84 8.32 -4.28
N GLY A 74 -0.41 8.22 -4.74
CA GLY A 74 -1.05 6.95 -5.09
C GLY A 74 -0.30 6.19 -6.19
N GLY A 75 0.11 6.87 -7.26
CA GLY A 75 0.87 6.27 -8.35
C GLY A 75 2.22 5.73 -7.91
N SER A 76 2.90 6.48 -7.07
CA SER A 76 4.16 6.06 -6.48
C SER A 76 3.97 4.84 -5.58
N PHE A 77 2.96 4.87 -4.71
CA PHE A 77 2.66 3.80 -3.77
C PHE A 77 2.23 2.52 -4.49
N GLY A 78 1.32 2.60 -5.47
CA GLY A 78 0.87 1.44 -6.24
C GLY A 78 1.98 0.76 -7.04
N ALA A 79 2.89 1.54 -7.63
CA ALA A 79 4.05 0.97 -8.33
C ALA A 79 5.07 0.36 -7.37
N ALA A 80 5.29 0.98 -6.20
CA ALA A 80 6.17 0.46 -5.16
C ALA A 80 5.66 -0.87 -4.59
N GLU A 81 4.37 -0.97 -4.32
CA GLU A 81 3.74 -2.17 -3.77
C GLU A 81 4.00 -3.38 -4.66
N VAL A 82 3.79 -3.27 -5.95
CA VAL A 82 4.08 -4.36 -6.89
C VAL A 82 5.58 -4.71 -6.89
N ALA A 83 6.46 -3.71 -6.91
CA ALA A 83 7.90 -3.95 -6.91
C ALA A 83 8.38 -4.62 -5.60
N ILE A 84 7.81 -4.23 -4.45
CA ILE A 84 8.08 -4.84 -3.15
C ILE A 84 7.60 -6.30 -3.11
N ASN A 85 6.43 -6.60 -3.68
CA ASN A 85 5.93 -7.96 -3.76
C ASN A 85 6.79 -8.86 -4.66
N VAL A 86 7.30 -8.32 -5.78
CA VAL A 86 8.26 -9.05 -6.66
C VAL A 86 9.55 -9.33 -5.92
N GLU A 87 10.08 -8.36 -5.16
CA GLU A 87 11.27 -8.54 -4.34
C GLU A 87 11.03 -9.54 -3.21
N GLY A 88 9.90 -9.44 -2.51
CA GLY A 88 9.51 -10.38 -1.45
C GLY A 88 9.43 -11.81 -1.95
N ALA A 89 8.84 -12.04 -3.13
CA ALA A 89 8.80 -13.35 -3.76
C ALA A 89 10.19 -13.87 -4.17
N ALA A 90 11.12 -12.99 -4.51
CA ALA A 90 12.52 -13.37 -4.78
C ALA A 90 13.23 -13.80 -3.48
N VAL A 91 13.05 -13.05 -2.40
CA VAL A 91 13.58 -13.38 -1.06
C VAL A 91 13.02 -14.72 -0.56
N GLU A 92 11.71 -14.96 -0.71
CA GLU A 92 11.09 -16.26 -0.34
C GLU A 92 11.77 -17.44 -1.05
N ARG A 93 12.04 -17.29 -2.34
CA ARG A 93 12.70 -18.34 -3.14
C ARG A 93 14.13 -18.58 -2.69
N GLU A 94 14.86 -17.54 -2.33
CA GLU A 94 16.25 -17.64 -1.89
C GLU A 94 16.35 -18.21 -0.46
N MET A 95 15.44 -17.83 0.42
CA MET A 95 15.41 -18.28 1.81
C MET A 95 14.71 -19.64 2.02
N ASP A 96 13.96 -20.10 1.05
CA ASP A 96 13.04 -21.26 1.15
C ASP A 96 12.08 -21.15 2.35
N LYS A 97 11.60 -19.95 2.59
CA LYS A 97 10.68 -19.60 3.70
C LYS A 97 9.61 -18.64 3.25
N THR A 98 8.46 -18.72 3.89
CA THR A 98 7.34 -17.80 3.63
C THR A 98 7.57 -16.45 4.31
N VAL A 99 7.86 -15.39 3.55
CA VAL A 99 8.21 -14.04 4.03
C VAL A 99 7.13 -13.01 3.71
N LEU A 100 6.43 -13.16 2.59
CA LEU A 100 5.41 -12.18 2.14
C LEU A 100 4.32 -11.90 3.19
N PRO A 101 3.73 -12.87 3.89
CA PRO A 101 2.74 -12.57 4.93
C PRO A 101 3.30 -11.71 6.05
N MET A 102 4.56 -11.93 6.44
CA MET A 102 5.24 -11.12 7.46
C MET A 102 5.47 -9.68 6.95
N MET A 103 5.84 -9.49 5.68
CA MET A 103 5.98 -8.16 5.09
C MET A 103 4.64 -7.40 5.10
N HIS A 104 3.54 -8.06 4.75
CA HIS A 104 2.19 -7.49 4.87
C HIS A 104 1.76 -7.27 6.33
N GLY A 105 2.26 -8.09 7.26
CA GLY A 105 2.10 -7.89 8.71
C GLY A 105 2.75 -6.58 9.18
N PHE A 106 3.98 -6.29 8.74
CA PHE A 106 4.65 -5.02 9.03
C PHE A 106 3.93 -3.82 8.41
N TYR A 107 3.35 -3.97 7.23
CA TYR A 107 2.48 -2.94 6.64
C TYR A 107 1.28 -2.64 7.55
N SER A 108 0.58 -3.68 8.02
CA SER A 108 -0.55 -3.52 8.94
C SER A 108 -0.15 -2.89 10.28
N LEU A 109 1.01 -3.27 10.82
CA LEU A 109 1.56 -2.66 12.03
C LEU A 109 1.90 -1.19 11.80
N GLY A 110 2.47 -0.87 10.64
CA GLY A 110 2.76 0.51 10.25
C GLY A 110 1.51 1.39 10.13
N THR A 111 0.43 0.86 9.54
CA THR A 111 -0.86 1.58 9.46
C THR A 111 -1.46 1.82 10.83
N LEU A 112 -1.41 0.84 11.73
CA LEU A 112 -1.89 0.97 13.10
C LEU A 112 -1.06 2.00 13.89
N ALA A 113 0.26 1.94 13.80
CA ALA A 113 1.15 2.90 14.44
C ALA A 113 0.93 4.33 13.89
N GLY A 114 0.81 4.46 12.57
CA GLY A 114 0.54 5.73 11.91
C GLY A 114 -0.80 6.34 12.33
N ALA A 115 -1.85 5.52 12.43
CA ALA A 115 -3.15 5.96 12.94
C ALA A 115 -3.07 6.44 14.39
N GLY A 116 -2.33 5.72 15.25
CA GLY A 116 -2.10 6.13 16.65
C GLY A 116 -1.35 7.46 16.76
N VAL A 117 -0.29 7.63 15.98
CA VAL A 117 0.47 8.90 15.92
C VAL A 117 -0.43 10.03 15.38
N GLY A 118 -1.22 9.78 14.34
CA GLY A 118 -2.14 10.76 13.78
C GLY A 118 -3.19 11.21 14.78
N MET A 119 -3.75 10.27 15.53
CA MET A 119 -4.71 10.56 16.60
C MET A 119 -4.07 11.42 17.71
N ALA A 120 -2.87 11.06 18.15
CA ALA A 120 -2.14 11.84 19.16
C ALA A 120 -1.83 13.26 18.68
N LEU A 121 -1.29 13.43 17.47
CA LEU A 121 -0.99 14.75 16.90
C LEU A 121 -2.25 15.62 16.76
N THR A 122 -3.37 15.00 16.36
CA THR A 122 -4.66 15.70 16.30
C THR A 122 -5.14 16.14 17.69
N ALA A 123 -5.00 15.29 18.70
CA ALA A 123 -5.34 15.61 20.10
C ALA A 123 -4.51 16.77 20.65
N PHE A 124 -3.24 16.88 20.24
CA PHE A 124 -2.37 18.02 20.57
C PHE A 124 -2.59 19.26 19.68
N GLY A 125 -3.59 19.26 18.81
CA GLY A 125 -3.92 20.39 17.95
C GLY A 125 -2.91 20.64 16.81
N VAL A 126 -2.10 19.66 16.46
CA VAL A 126 -1.14 19.78 15.35
C VAL A 126 -1.89 19.87 14.04
N ALA A 127 -1.61 20.90 13.25
CA ALA A 127 -2.26 21.12 11.96
C ALA A 127 -1.96 19.99 10.97
N ALA A 128 -2.94 19.61 10.16
CA ALA A 128 -2.83 18.46 9.25
C ALA A 128 -1.67 18.58 8.23
N ASN A 129 -1.40 19.79 7.74
CA ASN A 129 -0.26 20.05 6.86
C ASN A 129 1.07 19.74 7.54
N LEU A 130 1.26 20.14 8.80
CA LEU A 130 2.45 19.86 9.57
C LEU A 130 2.56 18.35 9.87
N HIS A 131 1.44 17.69 10.19
CA HIS A 131 1.41 16.26 10.40
C HIS A 131 1.92 15.50 9.16
N ILE A 132 1.42 15.82 7.97
CA ILE A 132 1.84 15.17 6.71
C ILE A 132 3.34 15.46 6.45
N LEU A 133 3.81 16.67 6.71
CA LEU A 133 5.21 17.01 6.53
C LEU A 133 6.13 16.23 7.49
N LEU A 134 5.75 16.11 8.76
CA LEU A 134 6.50 15.31 9.74
C LEU A 134 6.53 13.83 9.34
N ALA A 135 5.41 13.28 8.89
CA ALA A 135 5.36 11.91 8.37
C ALA A 135 6.29 11.73 7.16
N ALA A 136 6.31 12.67 6.22
CA ALA A 136 7.22 12.66 5.07
C ALA A 136 8.69 12.64 5.51
N LEU A 137 9.07 13.45 6.48
CA LEU A 137 10.44 13.51 7.03
C LEU A 137 10.84 12.19 7.70
N VAL A 138 9.95 11.59 8.50
CA VAL A 138 10.19 10.31 9.16
C VAL A 138 10.39 9.19 8.13
N CYS A 139 9.65 9.20 7.01
CA CYS A 139 9.78 8.19 5.96
C CYS A 139 11.12 8.23 5.21
N ILE A 140 11.86 9.35 5.23
CA ILE A 140 13.16 9.45 4.54
C ILE A 140 14.18 8.44 5.10
N ILE A 141 14.23 8.28 6.42
CA ILE A 141 15.23 7.43 7.08
C ILE A 141 15.13 5.96 6.61
N PRO A 142 13.98 5.28 6.75
CA PRO A 142 13.85 3.88 6.31
C PRO A 142 14.02 3.72 4.79
N ILE A 143 13.67 4.73 3.99
CA ILE A 143 13.90 4.70 2.54
C ILE A 143 15.40 4.68 2.25
N LEU A 144 16.17 5.59 2.84
CA LEU A 144 17.61 5.67 2.57
C LEU A 144 18.38 4.45 3.08
N THR A 145 18.00 3.91 4.24
CA THR A 145 18.67 2.72 4.83
C THR A 145 18.20 1.41 4.19
N GLY A 146 16.90 1.24 3.97
CA GLY A 146 16.32 0.00 3.46
C GLY A 146 16.69 -0.28 2.00
N ILE A 147 16.78 0.75 1.16
CA ILE A 147 17.11 0.59 -0.26
C ILE A 147 18.50 -0.03 -0.47
N THR A 148 19.46 0.25 0.42
CA THR A 148 20.80 -0.30 0.31
C THR A 148 20.84 -1.81 0.51
N ALA A 149 19.88 -2.38 1.21
CA ALA A 149 19.77 -3.81 1.47
C ALA A 149 19.11 -4.60 0.31
N ILE A 150 18.45 -3.92 -0.63
CA ILE A 150 17.79 -4.57 -1.78
C ILE A 150 18.85 -4.90 -2.83
N PRO A 151 18.97 -6.16 -3.30
CA PRO A 151 19.89 -6.55 -4.38
C PRO A 151 19.60 -5.81 -5.68
N ASP A 152 20.62 -5.64 -6.50
CA ASP A 152 20.44 -5.08 -7.84
C ASP A 152 20.01 -6.19 -8.83
N GLY A 153 19.06 -5.83 -9.69
CA GLY A 153 18.70 -6.66 -10.85
C GLY A 153 17.49 -7.56 -10.68
N THR A 154 16.94 -7.73 -9.48
CA THR A 154 15.70 -8.50 -9.26
C THR A 154 14.59 -8.01 -10.19
N GLY A 155 13.92 -8.93 -10.87
CA GLY A 155 12.79 -8.65 -11.77
C GLY A 155 13.17 -7.98 -13.10
N LYS A 156 14.47 -7.71 -13.34
CA LYS A 156 14.94 -7.12 -14.58
C LYS A 156 15.05 -8.20 -15.66
N ASN A 157 14.51 -7.93 -16.83
CA ASN A 157 14.68 -8.84 -17.96
C ASN A 157 16.14 -8.92 -18.37
N THR A 158 16.76 -10.07 -18.18
CA THR A 158 18.06 -10.37 -18.78
C THR A 158 17.89 -10.77 -20.25
N ALA A 159 18.92 -10.52 -21.08
CA ALA A 159 18.88 -10.87 -22.51
C ALA A 159 18.66 -12.39 -22.76
N GLU A 160 18.99 -13.22 -21.76
CA GLU A 160 18.77 -14.68 -21.80
C GLU A 160 17.34 -15.07 -21.49
N GLU A 161 16.68 -14.40 -20.55
CA GLU A 161 15.27 -14.62 -20.23
C GLU A 161 14.34 -14.16 -21.36
N GLN A 162 14.72 -13.14 -22.13
CA GLN A 162 13.99 -12.74 -23.33
C GLN A 162 13.96 -13.82 -24.42
N LYS A 163 14.98 -14.69 -24.48
CA LYS A 163 15.04 -15.82 -25.43
C LYS A 163 14.28 -17.06 -24.95
N SER A 164 14.09 -17.19 -23.64
CA SER A 164 13.46 -18.35 -23.01
C SER A 164 11.98 -18.10 -22.61
N VAL A 165 11.38 -17.00 -23.04
CA VAL A 165 9.94 -16.80 -22.84
C VAL A 165 9.20 -17.93 -23.55
N VAL A 166 9.03 -19.04 -22.84
CA VAL A 166 8.00 -20.01 -23.15
C VAL A 166 6.72 -19.17 -23.27
N LYS A 167 6.12 -19.18 -24.47
CA LYS A 167 4.82 -18.54 -24.69
C LYS A 167 3.81 -19.24 -23.79
N GLY A 168 3.71 -18.80 -22.53
CA GLY A 168 2.66 -19.22 -21.63
C GLY A 168 1.31 -18.90 -22.25
N LEU A 169 0.29 -19.60 -21.87
CA LEU A 169 -1.07 -19.27 -22.24
C LEU A 169 -1.33 -17.81 -21.86
N PRO A 170 -2.05 -17.04 -22.68
CA PRO A 170 -2.51 -15.70 -22.26
C PRO A 170 -3.21 -15.82 -20.91
N PHE A 171 -3.00 -14.87 -19.99
CA PHE A 171 -3.51 -14.92 -18.62
C PHE A 171 -5.02 -15.27 -18.53
N TYR A 172 -5.82 -14.81 -19.49
CA TYR A 172 -7.26 -15.08 -19.58
C TYR A 172 -7.60 -16.52 -20.00
N ARG A 173 -6.62 -17.34 -20.39
CA ARG A 173 -6.77 -18.78 -20.69
C ARG A 173 -6.19 -19.68 -19.61
N ASP A 174 -5.46 -19.10 -18.65
CA ASP A 174 -4.98 -19.81 -17.49
C ASP A 174 -6.05 -19.75 -16.39
N MET A 175 -6.84 -20.81 -16.28
CA MET A 175 -7.94 -20.92 -15.30
C MET A 175 -7.43 -20.84 -13.87
N GLN A 176 -6.27 -21.39 -13.57
CA GLN A 176 -5.69 -21.35 -12.22
C GLN A 176 -5.32 -19.91 -11.85
N LEU A 177 -4.68 -19.19 -12.76
CA LEU A 177 -4.34 -17.79 -12.55
C LEU A 177 -5.59 -16.91 -12.41
N MET A 178 -6.62 -17.17 -13.20
CA MET A 178 -7.91 -16.48 -13.11
C MET A 178 -8.58 -16.71 -11.75
N LEU A 179 -8.61 -17.94 -11.26
CA LEU A 179 -9.20 -18.28 -9.96
C LEU A 179 -8.41 -17.61 -8.81
N ILE A 180 -7.09 -17.61 -8.87
CA ILE A 180 -6.25 -16.89 -7.90
C ILE A 180 -6.60 -15.41 -7.94
N GLY A 181 -6.73 -14.81 -9.13
CA GLY A 181 -7.13 -13.41 -9.29
C GLY A 181 -8.49 -13.10 -8.65
N VAL A 182 -9.48 -13.98 -8.81
CA VAL A 182 -10.80 -13.83 -8.17
C VAL A 182 -10.70 -13.89 -6.64
N VAL A 183 -9.92 -14.81 -6.10
CA VAL A 183 -9.70 -14.93 -4.64
C VAL A 183 -9.03 -13.66 -4.11
N VAL A 184 -7.97 -13.18 -4.77
CA VAL A 184 -7.27 -11.95 -4.37
C VAL A 184 -8.21 -10.75 -4.44
N LEU A 185 -9.01 -10.63 -5.49
CA LEU A 185 -10.01 -9.56 -5.62
C LEU A 185 -11.04 -9.59 -4.50
N ALA A 186 -11.58 -10.78 -4.18
CA ALA A 186 -12.55 -10.94 -3.10
C ALA A 186 -11.96 -10.55 -1.73
N MET A 187 -10.72 -10.96 -1.46
CA MET A 187 -10.02 -10.61 -0.22
C MET A 187 -9.72 -9.11 -0.13
N ALA A 188 -9.24 -8.50 -1.22
CA ALA A 188 -8.99 -7.06 -1.28
C ALA A 188 -10.29 -6.25 -1.11
N PHE A 189 -11.39 -6.70 -1.70
CA PHE A 189 -12.69 -6.08 -1.53
C PHE A 189 -13.19 -6.18 -0.08
N ALA A 190 -13.05 -7.35 0.55
CA ALA A 190 -13.44 -7.54 1.95
C ALA A 190 -12.61 -6.65 2.89
N GLU A 191 -11.28 -6.60 2.70
CA GLU A 191 -10.37 -5.76 3.49
C GLU A 191 -10.69 -4.26 3.29
N GLY A 192 -10.83 -3.82 2.04
CA GLY A 192 -11.15 -2.43 1.72
C GLY A 192 -12.51 -2.01 2.27
N SER A 193 -13.53 -2.88 2.11
CA SER A 193 -14.86 -2.61 2.67
C SER A 193 -14.84 -2.50 4.19
N ALA A 194 -14.07 -3.35 4.88
CA ALA A 194 -13.95 -3.24 6.33
C ALA A 194 -13.21 -1.96 6.74
N ASN A 195 -12.15 -1.59 6.03
CA ASN A 195 -11.40 -0.36 6.32
C ASN A 195 -12.26 0.90 6.19
N ASP A 196 -13.10 0.96 5.16
CA ASP A 196 -13.88 2.17 4.85
C ASP A 196 -15.22 2.22 5.59
N TRP A 197 -15.87 1.06 5.78
CA TRP A 197 -17.28 1.02 6.18
C TRP A 197 -17.52 0.40 7.55
N LEU A 198 -16.60 -0.39 8.12
CA LEU A 198 -16.87 -1.09 9.38
C LEU A 198 -17.15 -0.15 10.56
N PRO A 199 -16.39 0.94 10.80
CA PRO A 199 -16.71 1.87 11.87
C PRO A 199 -18.06 2.54 11.64
N LEU A 200 -18.34 2.95 10.42
CA LEU A 200 -19.59 3.63 10.05
C LEU A 200 -20.81 2.71 10.21
N LEU A 201 -20.67 1.46 9.76
CA LEU A 201 -21.71 0.43 9.94
C LEU A 201 -22.04 0.21 11.42
N MET A 202 -21.04 0.21 12.30
CA MET A 202 -21.26 0.02 13.73
C MET A 202 -21.96 1.23 14.34
N VAL A 203 -21.61 2.45 13.93
CA VAL A 203 -22.23 3.67 14.48
C VAL A 203 -23.62 3.89 13.88
N ASP A 204 -23.72 3.96 12.56
CA ASP A 204 -24.98 4.36 11.90
C ASP A 204 -25.94 3.17 11.73
N GLY A 205 -25.42 1.97 11.51
CA GLY A 205 -26.24 0.78 11.31
C GLY A 205 -26.66 0.08 12.60
N HIS A 206 -25.82 0.09 13.63
CA HIS A 206 -26.07 -0.63 14.88
C HIS A 206 -26.18 0.26 16.11
N GLY A 207 -26.04 1.59 15.98
CA GLY A 207 -26.23 2.55 17.07
C GLY A 207 -25.13 2.53 18.13
N PHE A 208 -23.95 2.00 17.82
CA PHE A 208 -22.80 2.06 18.72
C PHE A 208 -22.27 3.48 18.83
N SER A 209 -21.56 3.76 19.94
CA SER A 209 -20.85 5.03 20.04
C SER A 209 -19.68 5.08 19.03
N PRO A 210 -19.26 6.28 18.57
CA PRO A 210 -18.10 6.42 17.67
C PRO A 210 -16.83 5.75 18.20
N THR A 211 -16.64 5.79 19.52
CA THR A 211 -15.51 5.12 20.20
C THR A 211 -15.61 3.60 20.07
N SER A 212 -16.82 3.03 20.25
CA SER A 212 -17.01 1.58 20.11
C SER A 212 -16.84 1.12 18.67
N GLY A 213 -17.31 1.89 17.68
CA GLY A 213 -17.08 1.62 16.26
C GLY A 213 -15.59 1.59 15.91
N SER A 214 -14.84 2.56 16.40
CA SER A 214 -13.37 2.60 16.22
C SER A 214 -12.67 1.43 16.92
N LEU A 215 -13.13 1.02 18.10
CA LEU A 215 -12.56 -0.13 18.82
C LEU A 215 -12.80 -1.45 18.08
N ILE A 216 -13.97 -1.64 17.50
CA ILE A 216 -14.28 -2.82 16.68
C ILE A 216 -13.39 -2.87 15.45
N TYR A 217 -13.18 -1.75 14.79
CA TYR A 217 -12.24 -1.65 13.67
C TYR A 217 -10.79 -1.95 14.11
N ALA A 218 -10.35 -1.42 15.25
CA ALA A 218 -9.03 -1.75 15.80
C ALA A 218 -8.89 -3.24 16.10
N GLY A 219 -9.93 -3.91 16.58
CA GLY A 219 -9.96 -5.36 16.75
C GLY A 219 -9.82 -6.12 15.42
N PHE A 220 -10.50 -5.67 14.37
CA PHE A 220 -10.37 -6.23 13.02
C PHE A 220 -8.94 -6.11 12.50
N THR A 221 -8.33 -4.92 12.55
CA THR A 221 -6.96 -4.68 12.09
C THR A 221 -5.92 -5.44 12.91
N LEU A 222 -6.14 -5.58 14.22
CA LEU A 222 -5.29 -6.39 15.09
C LEU A 222 -5.36 -7.87 14.70
N GLY A 223 -6.57 -8.42 14.52
CA GLY A 223 -6.77 -9.80 14.07
C GLY A 223 -6.09 -10.07 12.74
N MET A 224 -6.22 -9.16 11.78
CA MET A 224 -5.55 -9.23 10.49
C MET A 224 -4.02 -9.20 10.63
N THR A 225 -3.49 -8.33 11.48
CA THR A 225 -2.05 -8.22 11.76
C THR A 225 -1.51 -9.52 12.36
N VAL A 226 -2.17 -10.06 13.38
CA VAL A 226 -1.81 -11.35 13.99
C VAL A 226 -1.85 -12.47 12.95
N GLY A 227 -2.91 -12.55 12.15
CA GLY A 227 -3.03 -13.54 11.09
C GLY A 227 -1.89 -13.47 10.06
N ARG A 228 -1.46 -12.28 9.68
CA ARG A 228 -0.34 -12.07 8.74
C ARG A 228 1.01 -12.51 9.33
N PHE A 229 1.27 -12.25 10.60
CA PHE A 229 2.51 -12.70 11.26
C PHE A 229 2.54 -14.21 11.53
N THR A 230 1.42 -14.81 11.89
CA THR A 230 1.33 -16.25 12.19
C THR A 230 1.13 -17.11 10.95
N GLY A 231 0.53 -16.55 9.89
CA GLY A 231 0.16 -17.27 8.66
C GLY A 231 1.36 -17.90 7.97
N GLY A 232 2.50 -17.22 7.90
CA GLY A 232 3.73 -17.76 7.32
C GLY A 232 4.19 -19.03 8.03
N TRP A 233 4.24 -19.01 9.35
CA TRP A 233 4.59 -20.18 10.16
C TRP A 233 3.62 -21.37 9.91
N PHE A 234 2.33 -21.07 9.78
CA PHE A 234 1.31 -22.10 9.53
C PHE A 234 1.51 -22.75 8.15
N ILE A 235 1.77 -21.94 7.12
CA ILE A 235 2.02 -22.39 5.75
C ILE A 235 3.28 -23.24 5.70
N ASP A 236 4.37 -22.82 6.34
CA ASP A 236 5.64 -23.55 6.36
C ASP A 236 5.53 -24.87 7.15
N ARG A 237 4.67 -24.93 8.17
CA ARG A 237 4.47 -26.12 9.02
C ARG A 237 3.60 -27.19 8.38
N TYR A 238 2.53 -26.79 7.67
CA TYR A 238 1.50 -27.71 7.17
C TYR A 238 1.53 -27.92 5.66
N SER A 239 2.56 -27.42 4.98
CA SER A 239 2.79 -27.50 3.53
C SER A 239 1.96 -26.50 2.72
N ARG A 240 2.58 -26.06 1.65
CA ARG A 240 1.88 -25.37 0.55
C ARG A 240 1.21 -26.45 -0.28
N VAL A 241 -0.09 -26.65 -0.11
CA VAL A 241 -0.87 -27.59 -0.92
C VAL A 241 -0.95 -27.08 -2.35
#